data_53992b97380676881c79b0fb39b27a4c
#
_entry.id   53992b97380676881c79b0fb39b27a4c
#
_cell.length_a   1.000
_cell.length_b   1.000
_cell.length_c   1.000
_cell.angle_alpha   90.00
_cell.angle_beta   90.00
_cell.angle_gamma   90.00
#
_symmetry.space_group_name_H-M   'P 1'
#
loop_
_entity.id
_entity.type
_entity.pdbx_description
1 polymer ?
#
loop_
_entity_poly.entity_id
_entity_poly.type
_entity_poly.pdbx_seq_one_letter_code
_entity_poly.pdbx_strand_id
1 'polypeptide(L)'
;KWGGALFAVGAWIKVWPAGLLLAALVALRARGAVLAAAVAVSMLVVATGIALGGASALLTPITEQTGRGLQVESPVSTVWLWAAAAGEWAASVYYDQGILTWQVVGDGSQLAADLMTPLLALVVLVIVSLGIVAARRGVDEVELLPVLSLALVMALITVNKVGSPQFATWIAVPVVLGLAWQAWGGPSFRVPAVLALVIAGLTQLVYPVLYGSLLALDPRMLVVLSARNLLYVVLLAWAVWHLIALCSRPRVVSSGVAAGAAAPASEGASS
;
A
#
# COMPACT_ATOMS: atom_id res chain seq x y z
N LYS A 1 16.99 0.38 -13.37
CA LYS A 1 17.96 0.02 -12.31
C LYS A 1 17.84 0.93 -11.09
N TRP A 2 17.87 2.26 -11.25
CA TRP A 2 17.81 3.21 -10.14
C TRP A 2 16.53 3.09 -9.31
N GLY A 3 15.37 2.84 -9.93
CA GLY A 3 14.10 2.69 -9.21
C GLY A 3 14.12 1.54 -8.21
N GLY A 4 14.68 0.38 -8.56
CA GLY A 4 14.81 -0.75 -7.62
C GLY A 4 15.71 -0.44 -6.44
N ALA A 5 16.82 0.28 -6.67
CA ALA A 5 17.72 0.71 -5.60
C ALA A 5 17.02 1.69 -4.64
N LEU A 6 16.31 2.69 -5.18
CA LEU A 6 15.58 3.67 -4.36
C LEU A 6 14.45 3.03 -3.52
N PHE A 7 13.70 2.10 -4.10
CA PHE A 7 12.69 1.36 -3.35
C PHE A 7 13.29 0.52 -2.22
N ALA A 8 14.45 -0.11 -2.46
CA ALA A 8 15.13 -0.90 -1.43
C ALA A 8 15.67 0.00 -0.31
N VAL A 9 16.33 1.12 -0.63
CA VAL A 9 16.75 2.10 0.39
C VAL A 9 15.55 2.58 1.19
N GLY A 10 14.46 2.96 0.50
CA GLY A 10 13.21 3.36 1.15
C GLY A 10 12.65 2.29 2.07
N ALA A 11 12.67 1.02 1.66
CA ALA A 11 12.18 -0.11 2.45
C ALA A 11 13.01 -0.35 3.72
N TRP A 12 14.32 -0.12 3.67
CA TRP A 12 15.18 -0.18 4.85
C TRP A 12 14.99 1.00 5.80
N ILE A 13 14.60 2.17 5.29
CA ILE A 13 14.26 3.33 6.12
C ILE A 13 12.86 3.14 6.73
N LYS A 14 11.90 2.63 5.94
CA LYS A 14 10.50 2.41 6.35
C LYS A 14 9.86 1.32 5.53
N VAL A 15 9.05 0.46 6.16
CA VAL A 15 8.52 -0.78 5.51
C VAL A 15 7.61 -0.52 4.31
N TRP A 16 6.83 0.58 4.29
CA TRP A 16 5.83 0.81 3.24
C TRP A 16 6.37 0.88 1.79
N PRO A 17 7.60 1.38 1.49
CA PRO A 17 8.15 1.32 0.14
C PRO A 17 8.39 -0.10 -0.37
N ALA A 18 8.44 -1.10 0.54
CA ALA A 18 8.46 -2.50 0.14
C ALA A 18 7.18 -2.90 -0.62
N GLY A 19 6.03 -2.28 -0.30
CA GLY A 19 4.80 -2.45 -1.07
C GLY A 19 4.93 -1.93 -2.51
N LEU A 20 5.62 -0.78 -2.71
CA LEU A 20 5.89 -0.24 -4.04
C LEU A 20 6.91 -1.10 -4.81
N LEU A 21 7.93 -1.60 -4.12
CA LEU A 21 8.88 -2.55 -4.70
C LEU A 21 8.17 -3.82 -5.18
N LEU A 22 7.28 -4.35 -4.35
CA LEU A 22 6.49 -5.53 -4.70
C LEU A 22 5.57 -5.27 -5.90
N ALA A 23 4.91 -4.11 -5.96
CA ALA A 23 4.13 -3.69 -7.12
C ALA A 23 5.00 -3.62 -8.39
N ALA A 24 6.20 -3.05 -8.29
CA ALA A 24 7.13 -2.95 -9.41
C ALA A 24 7.63 -4.33 -9.89
N LEU A 25 7.88 -5.26 -8.97
CA LEU A 25 8.29 -6.64 -9.31
C LEU A 25 7.19 -7.44 -10.00
N VAL A 26 5.92 -7.12 -9.70
CA VAL A 26 4.77 -7.78 -10.35
C VAL A 26 4.46 -7.14 -11.70
N ALA A 27 4.40 -5.80 -11.77
CA ALA A 27 3.87 -5.07 -12.91
C ALA A 27 4.91 -4.78 -14.01
N LEU A 28 6.19 -4.53 -13.65
CA LEU A 28 7.19 -4.07 -14.62
C LEU A 28 7.78 -5.22 -15.44
N ARG A 29 7.98 -4.97 -16.73
CA ARG A 29 8.73 -5.88 -17.64
C ARG A 29 10.20 -6.01 -17.19
N ALA A 30 10.80 -4.92 -16.72
CA ALA A 30 12.19 -4.87 -16.26
C ALA A 30 12.40 -5.40 -14.81
N ARG A 31 11.49 -6.25 -14.32
CA ARG A 31 11.47 -6.77 -12.93
C ARG A 31 12.80 -7.40 -12.48
N GLY A 32 13.52 -8.08 -13.38
CA GLY A 32 14.82 -8.66 -13.05
C GLY A 32 15.87 -7.62 -12.65
N ALA A 33 15.92 -6.50 -13.39
CA ALA A 33 16.81 -5.39 -13.06
C ALA A 33 16.41 -4.66 -11.76
N VAL A 34 15.10 -4.56 -11.49
CA VAL A 34 14.57 -4.02 -10.23
C VAL A 34 14.96 -4.91 -9.05
N LEU A 35 14.75 -6.23 -9.19
CA LEU A 35 15.11 -7.21 -8.17
C LEU A 35 16.63 -7.22 -7.89
N ALA A 36 17.46 -7.28 -8.94
CA ALA A 36 18.91 -7.29 -8.78
C ALA A 36 19.42 -6.03 -8.06
N ALA A 37 18.88 -4.87 -8.39
CA ALA A 37 19.23 -3.62 -7.72
C ALA A 37 18.77 -3.60 -6.26
N ALA A 38 17.56 -4.10 -5.97
CA ALA A 38 17.04 -4.19 -4.62
C ALA A 38 17.85 -5.15 -3.75
N VAL A 39 18.20 -6.32 -4.28
CA VAL A 39 19.06 -7.32 -3.59
C VAL A 39 20.45 -6.74 -3.33
N ALA A 40 21.08 -6.09 -4.31
CA ALA A 40 22.40 -5.49 -4.14
C ALA A 40 22.41 -4.43 -3.02
N VAL A 41 21.41 -3.54 -2.98
CA VAL A 41 21.26 -2.56 -1.91
C VAL A 41 21.04 -3.24 -0.56
N SER A 42 20.16 -4.24 -0.49
CA SER A 42 19.88 -4.95 0.76
C SER A 42 21.11 -5.68 1.28
N MET A 43 21.87 -6.33 0.41
CA MET A 43 23.14 -6.95 0.80
C MET A 43 24.16 -5.94 1.33
N LEU A 44 24.24 -4.75 0.69
CA LEU A 44 25.12 -3.69 1.17
C LEU A 44 24.71 -3.19 2.56
N VAL A 45 23.40 -2.95 2.78
CA VAL A 45 22.89 -2.50 4.10
C VAL A 45 23.17 -3.54 5.18
N VAL A 46 22.88 -4.83 4.89
CA VAL A 46 23.11 -5.92 5.84
C VAL A 46 24.62 -6.08 6.13
N ALA A 47 25.46 -6.10 5.10
CA ALA A 47 26.90 -6.25 5.26
C ALA A 47 27.48 -5.07 6.09
N THR A 48 27.04 -3.85 5.81
CA THR A 48 27.46 -2.65 6.58
C THR A 48 26.98 -2.74 8.02
N GLY A 49 25.72 -3.14 8.26
CA GLY A 49 25.18 -3.30 9.61
C GLY A 49 25.95 -4.33 10.42
N ILE A 50 26.29 -5.48 9.81
CA ILE A 50 27.10 -6.51 10.47
C ILE A 50 28.52 -6.00 10.75
N ALA A 51 29.18 -5.37 9.78
CA ALA A 51 30.54 -4.84 9.92
C ALA A 51 30.66 -3.78 11.02
N LEU A 52 29.58 -3.02 11.25
CA LEU A 52 29.52 -2.00 12.33
C LEU A 52 29.02 -2.59 13.68
N GLY A 53 28.86 -3.90 13.80
CA GLY A 53 28.43 -4.56 15.03
C GLY A 53 26.92 -4.50 15.30
N GLY A 54 26.11 -4.04 14.32
CA GLY A 54 24.67 -3.87 14.46
C GLY A 54 23.82 -5.07 14.05
N ALA A 55 24.37 -6.29 14.03
CA ALA A 55 23.66 -7.47 13.56
C ALA A 55 22.32 -7.72 14.28
N SER A 56 22.27 -7.52 15.60
CA SER A 56 21.05 -7.67 16.41
C SER A 56 19.98 -6.61 16.07
N ALA A 57 20.41 -5.40 15.66
CA ALA A 57 19.51 -4.30 15.34
C ALA A 57 18.80 -4.49 13.99
N LEU A 58 19.32 -5.32 13.08
CA LEU A 58 18.74 -5.53 11.75
C LEU A 58 17.33 -6.14 11.78
N LEU A 59 17.03 -6.94 12.80
CA LEU A 59 15.71 -7.59 12.95
C LEU A 59 14.78 -6.82 13.91
N THR A 60 15.26 -5.84 14.65
CA THR A 60 14.49 -5.05 15.61
C THR A 60 13.21 -4.47 15.00
N PRO A 61 13.19 -3.91 13.76
CA PRO A 61 11.96 -3.36 13.18
C PRO A 61 10.84 -4.41 13.01
N ILE A 62 11.18 -5.69 12.90
CA ILE A 62 10.22 -6.79 12.76
C ILE A 62 9.74 -7.23 14.14
N THR A 63 10.64 -7.42 15.09
CA THR A 63 10.32 -7.89 16.43
C THR A 63 9.52 -6.88 17.24
N GLU A 64 9.85 -5.61 17.14
CA GLU A 64 9.14 -4.50 17.81
C GLU A 64 7.69 -4.30 17.33
N GLN A 65 7.33 -4.82 16.16
CA GLN A 65 5.95 -4.73 15.64
C GLN A 65 5.01 -5.76 16.29
N THR A 66 5.53 -6.87 16.80
CA THR A 66 4.69 -8.01 17.24
C THR A 66 3.96 -7.73 18.56
N GLY A 67 4.55 -6.97 19.47
CA GLY A 67 3.99 -6.66 20.80
C GLY A 67 3.08 -5.43 20.87
N ARG A 68 2.84 -4.71 19.77
CA ARG A 68 2.04 -3.47 19.78
C ARG A 68 0.55 -3.75 19.89
N GLY A 69 -0.14 -2.98 20.74
CA GLY A 69 -1.59 -2.91 20.79
C GLY A 69 -2.20 -2.08 19.64
N LEU A 70 -3.46 -1.67 19.82
CA LEU A 70 -4.18 -0.83 18.87
C LEU A 70 -3.82 0.64 19.06
N GLN A 71 -3.18 1.26 18.11
CA GLN A 71 -2.93 2.71 18.15
C GLN A 71 -4.21 3.49 17.85
N VAL A 72 -4.41 4.61 18.56
CA VAL A 72 -5.62 5.45 18.51
C VAL A 72 -6.03 5.83 17.08
N GLU A 73 -5.08 6.09 16.19
CA GLU A 73 -5.38 6.51 14.82
C GLU A 73 -5.57 5.37 13.83
N SER A 74 -5.40 4.11 14.24
CA SER A 74 -5.61 2.97 13.34
C SER A 74 -7.09 2.82 12.97
N PRO A 75 -7.44 2.37 11.75
CA PRO A 75 -8.84 2.16 11.39
C PRO A 75 -9.57 1.21 12.32
N VAL A 76 -8.92 0.12 12.73
CA VAL A 76 -9.51 -0.90 13.60
C VAL A 76 -9.81 -0.37 15.00
N SER A 77 -9.00 0.55 15.53
CA SER A 77 -9.18 1.12 16.87
C SER A 77 -10.45 1.97 17.02
N THR A 78 -11.01 2.44 15.89
CA THR A 78 -12.20 3.30 15.89
C THR A 78 -13.36 2.71 16.68
N VAL A 79 -13.51 1.38 16.66
CA VAL A 79 -14.57 0.67 17.40
C VAL A 79 -14.40 0.85 18.90
N TRP A 80 -13.19 0.64 19.43
CA TRP A 80 -12.90 0.79 20.87
C TRP A 80 -12.85 2.25 21.31
N LEU A 81 -12.54 3.18 20.44
CA LEU A 81 -12.64 4.61 20.77
C LEU A 81 -14.08 5.04 21.00
N TRP A 82 -15.02 4.56 20.19
CA TRP A 82 -16.44 4.79 20.40
C TRP A 82 -16.95 4.09 21.66
N ALA A 83 -16.50 2.86 21.93
CA ALA A 83 -16.82 2.15 23.17
C ALA A 83 -16.28 2.91 24.39
N ALA A 84 -15.05 3.44 24.33
CA ALA A 84 -14.48 4.25 25.40
C ALA A 84 -15.27 5.55 25.64
N ALA A 85 -15.72 6.22 24.57
CA ALA A 85 -16.56 7.41 24.69
C ALA A 85 -17.95 7.10 25.28
N ALA A 86 -18.47 5.89 25.04
CA ALA A 86 -19.73 5.42 25.61
C ALA A 86 -19.59 4.84 27.03
N GLY A 87 -18.36 4.66 27.52
CA GLY A 87 -18.10 3.99 28.80
C GLY A 87 -18.32 2.48 28.79
N GLU A 88 -18.22 1.86 27.60
CA GLU A 88 -18.48 0.43 27.37
C GLU A 88 -17.18 -0.37 27.21
N TRP A 89 -17.28 -1.70 27.29
CA TRP A 89 -16.21 -2.69 27.02
C TRP A 89 -14.92 -2.49 27.82
N ALA A 90 -15.01 -1.88 29.03
CA ALA A 90 -13.83 -1.46 29.79
C ALA A 90 -12.78 -0.70 28.94
N ALA A 91 -13.27 -0.01 27.89
CA ALA A 91 -12.41 0.63 26.93
C ALA A 91 -11.85 1.95 27.46
N SER A 92 -10.58 2.21 27.16
CA SER A 92 -9.89 3.44 27.57
C SER A 92 -8.73 3.76 26.64
N VAL A 93 -8.36 5.05 26.59
CA VAL A 93 -7.16 5.52 25.87
C VAL A 93 -6.03 5.72 26.87
N TYR A 94 -4.84 5.24 26.56
CA TYR A 94 -3.65 5.41 27.39
C TYR A 94 -2.41 5.71 26.57
N TYR A 95 -1.42 6.32 27.21
CA TYR A 95 -0.12 6.57 26.60
C TYR A 95 0.85 5.45 26.99
N ASP A 96 1.35 4.74 25.99
CA ASP A 96 2.37 3.70 26.18
C ASP A 96 3.75 4.34 26.16
N GLN A 97 4.41 4.38 27.31
CA GLN A 97 5.74 4.98 27.45
C GLN A 97 6.85 4.13 26.83
N GLY A 98 6.63 2.82 26.66
CA GLY A 98 7.62 1.92 26.07
C GLY A 98 7.81 2.16 24.56
N ILE A 99 6.72 2.46 23.86
CA ILE A 99 6.74 2.71 22.42
C ILE A 99 6.35 4.14 22.04
N LEU A 100 6.16 5.02 23.03
CA LEU A 100 5.89 6.46 22.90
C LEU A 100 4.69 6.76 22.00
N THR A 101 3.58 6.02 22.18
CA THR A 101 2.36 6.17 21.38
C THR A 101 1.08 6.09 22.22
N TRP A 102 0.03 6.76 21.75
CA TRP A 102 -1.30 6.63 22.31
C TRP A 102 -1.98 5.37 21.76
N GLN A 103 -2.52 4.56 22.66
CA GLN A 103 -3.20 3.32 22.36
C GLN A 103 -4.61 3.29 22.97
N VAL A 104 -5.45 2.42 22.42
CA VAL A 104 -6.75 2.08 23.00
C VAL A 104 -6.74 0.62 23.44
N VAL A 105 -7.31 0.37 24.61
CA VAL A 105 -7.50 -0.96 25.20
C VAL A 105 -8.98 -1.13 25.54
N GLY A 106 -9.44 -2.35 25.60
CA GLY A 106 -10.81 -2.73 26.00
C GLY A 106 -11.05 -4.20 25.69
N ASP A 107 -12.24 -4.69 26.01
CA ASP A 107 -12.60 -6.09 25.78
C ASP A 107 -12.39 -6.47 24.31
N GLY A 108 -11.61 -7.53 24.07
CA GLY A 108 -11.31 -8.04 22.74
C GLY A 108 -10.28 -7.21 21.92
N SER A 109 -9.80 -6.06 22.41
CA SER A 109 -8.84 -5.22 21.67
C SER A 109 -7.52 -5.93 21.38
N GLN A 110 -7.04 -6.74 22.33
CA GLN A 110 -5.80 -7.51 22.13
C GLN A 110 -5.98 -8.57 21.05
N LEU A 111 -7.09 -9.30 21.05
CA LEU A 111 -7.40 -10.28 19.99
C LEU A 111 -7.46 -9.60 18.62
N ALA A 112 -8.11 -8.43 18.53
CA ALA A 112 -8.15 -7.67 17.30
C ALA A 112 -6.73 -7.24 16.84
N ALA A 113 -5.89 -6.76 17.76
CA ALA A 113 -4.51 -6.40 17.47
C ALA A 113 -3.69 -7.59 16.92
N ASP A 114 -3.88 -8.77 17.51
CA ASP A 114 -3.16 -9.99 17.10
C ASP A 114 -3.63 -10.49 15.73
N LEU A 115 -4.92 -10.33 15.41
CA LEU A 115 -5.49 -10.71 14.13
C LEU A 115 -5.11 -9.75 12.99
N MET A 116 -4.77 -8.49 13.26
CA MET A 116 -4.44 -7.52 12.20
C MET A 116 -3.21 -7.92 11.38
N THR A 117 -2.19 -8.49 12.00
CA THR A 117 -0.96 -8.87 11.27
C THR A 117 -1.21 -10.02 10.27
N PRO A 118 -1.81 -11.16 10.66
CA PRO A 118 -2.13 -12.21 9.69
C PRO A 118 -3.18 -11.76 8.66
N LEU A 119 -4.14 -10.91 9.04
CA LEU A 119 -5.11 -10.37 8.10
C LEU A 119 -4.44 -9.47 7.05
N LEU A 120 -3.51 -8.61 7.46
CA LEU A 120 -2.73 -7.79 6.53
C LEU A 120 -1.95 -8.67 5.56
N ALA A 121 -1.28 -9.72 6.06
CA ALA A 121 -0.54 -10.65 5.20
C ALA A 121 -1.46 -11.33 4.17
N LEU A 122 -2.65 -11.76 4.59
CA LEU A 122 -3.65 -12.34 3.70
C LEU A 122 -4.12 -11.33 2.63
N VAL A 123 -4.45 -10.10 3.03
CA VAL A 123 -4.91 -9.06 2.10
C VAL A 123 -3.82 -8.71 1.09
N VAL A 124 -2.56 -8.57 1.54
CA VAL A 124 -1.41 -8.34 0.65
C VAL A 124 -1.25 -9.50 -0.33
N LEU A 125 -1.35 -10.75 0.14
CA LEU A 125 -1.26 -11.94 -0.71
C LEU A 125 -2.35 -11.95 -1.79
N VAL A 126 -3.60 -11.62 -1.44
CA VAL A 126 -4.71 -11.53 -2.39
C VAL A 126 -4.46 -10.44 -3.43
N ILE A 127 -4.05 -9.24 -3.01
CA ILE A 127 -3.76 -8.12 -3.91
C ILE A 127 -2.61 -8.47 -4.88
N VAL A 128 -1.54 -9.07 -4.36
CA VAL A 128 -0.40 -9.53 -5.19
C VAL A 128 -0.85 -10.59 -6.19
N SER A 129 -1.67 -11.54 -5.75
CA SER A 129 -2.21 -12.59 -6.63
C SER A 129 -3.04 -12.00 -7.76
N LEU A 130 -3.91 -11.02 -7.47
CA LEU A 130 -4.66 -10.28 -8.49
C LEU A 130 -3.71 -9.56 -9.45
N GLY A 131 -2.68 -8.89 -8.94
CA GLY A 131 -1.66 -8.23 -9.76
C GLY A 131 -0.94 -9.21 -10.69
N ILE A 132 -0.55 -10.38 -10.19
CA ILE A 132 0.09 -11.44 -11.00
C ILE A 132 -0.86 -11.96 -12.08
N VAL A 133 -2.14 -12.17 -11.75
CA VAL A 133 -3.15 -12.58 -12.73
C VAL A 133 -3.30 -11.55 -13.84
N ALA A 134 -3.42 -10.26 -13.49
CA ALA A 134 -3.51 -9.16 -14.46
C ALA A 134 -2.26 -9.11 -15.36
N ALA A 135 -1.06 -9.18 -14.77
CA ALA A 135 0.19 -9.20 -15.52
C ALA A 135 0.29 -10.39 -16.48
N ARG A 136 -0.12 -11.60 -16.04
CA ARG A 136 -0.15 -12.81 -16.89
C ARG A 136 -1.19 -12.75 -18.00
N ARG A 137 -2.20 -11.91 -17.86
CA ARG A 137 -3.20 -11.63 -18.91
C ARG A 137 -2.72 -10.60 -19.94
N GLY A 138 -1.55 -10.02 -19.73
CA GLY A 138 -0.96 -9.06 -20.64
C GLY A 138 -1.42 -7.61 -20.41
N VAL A 139 -1.96 -7.31 -19.23
CA VAL A 139 -2.26 -5.91 -18.86
C VAL A 139 -0.95 -5.10 -18.88
N ASP A 140 -1.00 -3.91 -19.48
CA ASP A 140 0.16 -3.05 -19.59
C ASP A 140 0.61 -2.52 -18.23
N GLU A 141 1.93 -2.34 -18.09
CA GLU A 141 2.52 -1.83 -16.84
C GLU A 141 2.02 -0.43 -16.48
N VAL A 142 1.68 0.38 -17.49
CA VAL A 142 1.13 1.74 -17.30
C VAL A 142 -0.24 1.71 -16.64
N GLU A 143 -1.03 0.67 -16.90
CA GLU A 143 -2.32 0.49 -16.24
C GLU A 143 -2.18 -0.21 -14.88
N LEU A 144 -1.34 -1.25 -14.81
CA LEU A 144 -1.27 -2.13 -13.64
C LEU A 144 -0.50 -1.50 -12.48
N LEU A 145 0.66 -0.88 -12.73
CA LEU A 145 1.56 -0.44 -11.66
C LEU A 145 0.92 0.59 -10.71
N PRO A 146 0.24 1.66 -11.19
CA PRO A 146 -0.36 2.65 -10.29
C PRO A 146 -1.46 2.05 -9.42
N VAL A 147 -2.33 1.21 -10.02
CA VAL A 147 -3.45 0.60 -9.29
C VAL A 147 -2.96 -0.40 -8.26
N LEU A 148 -2.01 -1.26 -8.62
CA LEU A 148 -1.41 -2.23 -7.72
C LEU A 148 -0.64 -1.55 -6.58
N SER A 149 0.11 -0.48 -6.89
CA SER A 149 0.81 0.33 -5.89
C SER A 149 -0.16 0.96 -4.90
N LEU A 150 -1.26 1.54 -5.39
CA LEU A 150 -2.29 2.13 -4.53
C LEU A 150 -2.94 1.06 -3.64
N ALA A 151 -3.31 -0.10 -4.20
CA ALA A 151 -3.92 -1.19 -3.44
C ALA A 151 -3.02 -1.69 -2.31
N LEU A 152 -1.73 -1.89 -2.57
CA LEU A 152 -0.77 -2.35 -1.57
C LEU A 152 -0.52 -1.29 -0.49
N VAL A 153 -0.34 -0.02 -0.87
CA VAL A 153 -0.17 1.08 0.10
C VAL A 153 -1.42 1.21 0.98
N MET A 154 -2.61 1.17 0.36
CA MET A 154 -3.86 1.24 1.13
C MET A 154 -4.08 0.04 2.04
N ALA A 155 -3.69 -1.17 1.65
CA ALA A 155 -3.73 -2.33 2.53
C ALA A 155 -2.83 -2.14 3.76
N LEU A 156 -1.59 -1.65 3.57
CA LEU A 156 -0.65 -1.36 4.65
C LEU A 156 -1.14 -0.28 5.62
N ILE A 157 -2.03 0.62 5.18
CA ILE A 157 -2.63 1.65 6.03
C ILE A 157 -3.90 1.14 6.70
N THR A 158 -4.80 0.53 5.92
CA THR A 158 -6.17 0.23 6.34
C THR A 158 -6.24 -1.00 7.23
N VAL A 159 -5.45 -2.05 6.90
CA VAL A 159 -5.44 -3.34 7.62
C VAL A 159 -4.22 -3.39 8.53
N ASN A 160 -4.12 -2.40 9.42
CA ASN A 160 -2.99 -2.29 10.34
C ASN A 160 -3.46 -1.88 11.74
N LYS A 161 -2.86 -2.47 12.76
CA LYS A 161 -3.07 -2.08 14.16
C LYS A 161 -2.32 -0.79 14.52
N VAL A 162 -1.35 -0.40 13.71
CA VAL A 162 -0.59 0.85 13.85
C VAL A 162 -1.23 1.91 12.97
N GLY A 163 -1.54 3.06 13.55
CA GLY A 163 -2.05 4.23 12.85
C GLY A 163 -1.19 5.45 13.12
N SER A 164 -0.87 6.22 12.08
CA SER A 164 -0.07 7.44 12.22
C SER A 164 -0.47 8.46 11.16
N PRO A 165 -0.48 9.77 11.47
CA PRO A 165 -0.83 10.83 10.51
C PRO A 165 0.03 10.80 9.26
N GLN A 166 1.31 10.45 9.42
CA GLN A 166 2.27 10.35 8.32
C GLN A 166 1.88 9.31 7.26
N PHE A 167 1.03 8.32 7.58
CA PHE A 167 0.61 7.31 6.61
C PHE A 167 -0.24 7.91 5.48
N ALA A 168 -0.95 9.00 5.74
CA ALA A 168 -1.67 9.72 4.70
C ALA A 168 -0.75 10.22 3.57
N THR A 169 0.51 10.55 3.88
CA THR A 169 1.49 10.99 2.86
C THR A 169 1.92 9.86 1.92
N TRP A 170 1.83 8.59 2.35
CA TRP A 170 2.20 7.46 1.49
C TRP A 170 1.27 7.33 0.28
N ILE A 171 0.00 7.75 0.43
CA ILE A 171 -1.01 7.73 -0.64
C ILE A 171 -0.61 8.64 -1.80
N ALA A 172 0.13 9.71 -1.53
CA ALA A 172 0.55 10.65 -2.56
C ALA A 172 1.39 9.99 -3.65
N VAL A 173 2.26 9.02 -3.30
CA VAL A 173 3.16 8.39 -4.27
C VAL A 173 2.40 7.63 -5.38
N PRO A 174 1.54 6.65 -5.09
CA PRO A 174 0.78 5.95 -6.13
C PRO A 174 -0.25 6.85 -6.82
N VAL A 175 -0.81 7.86 -6.13
CA VAL A 175 -1.75 8.80 -6.74
C VAL A 175 -1.06 9.70 -7.77
N VAL A 176 0.09 10.28 -7.42
CA VAL A 176 0.88 11.11 -8.36
C VAL A 176 1.35 10.27 -9.55
N LEU A 177 1.81 9.04 -9.30
CA LEU A 177 2.18 8.11 -10.37
C LEU A 177 1.00 7.86 -11.32
N GLY A 178 -0.18 7.56 -10.77
CA GLY A 178 -1.38 7.31 -11.56
C GLY A 178 -1.83 8.53 -12.37
N LEU A 179 -1.81 9.73 -11.77
CA LEU A 179 -2.12 10.98 -12.47
C LEU A 179 -1.12 11.26 -13.60
N ALA A 180 0.17 11.06 -13.37
CA ALA A 180 1.20 11.25 -14.39
C ALA A 180 1.03 10.27 -15.56
N TRP A 181 0.68 9.02 -15.28
CA TRP A 181 0.57 7.98 -16.30
C TRP A 181 -0.75 7.98 -17.06
N GLN A 182 -1.77 8.75 -16.60
CA GLN A 182 -2.98 8.98 -17.41
C GLN A 182 -2.67 9.51 -18.81
N ALA A 183 -1.64 10.36 -18.96
CA ALA A 183 -1.23 10.90 -20.24
C ALA A 183 -0.71 9.83 -21.22
N TRP A 184 -0.32 8.67 -20.73
CA TRP A 184 0.20 7.54 -21.50
C TRP A 184 -0.77 6.35 -21.57
N GLY A 185 -2.06 6.60 -21.36
CA GLY A 185 -3.10 5.58 -21.45
C GLY A 185 -3.38 4.84 -20.14
N GLY A 186 -2.83 5.30 -19.02
CA GLY A 186 -3.17 4.79 -17.69
C GLY A 186 -4.61 5.08 -17.28
N PRO A 187 -5.13 4.40 -16.24
CA PRO A 187 -6.48 4.62 -15.74
C PRO A 187 -6.64 6.01 -15.12
N SER A 188 -7.89 6.49 -15.05
CA SER A 188 -8.18 7.78 -14.41
C SER A 188 -7.96 7.70 -12.90
N PHE A 189 -7.05 8.53 -12.39
CA PHE A 189 -6.75 8.67 -10.96
C PHE A 189 -7.39 9.91 -10.32
N ARG A 190 -8.38 10.53 -10.99
CA ARG A 190 -9.08 11.71 -10.45
C ARG A 190 -9.79 11.41 -9.13
N VAL A 191 -10.49 10.27 -9.05
CA VAL A 191 -11.19 9.85 -7.82
C VAL A 191 -10.18 9.57 -6.69
N PRO A 192 -9.14 8.74 -6.87
CA PRO A 192 -8.09 8.60 -5.86
C PRO A 192 -7.45 9.94 -5.42
N ALA A 193 -7.21 10.86 -6.35
CA ALA A 193 -6.64 12.16 -6.03
C ALA A 193 -7.55 13.01 -5.12
N VAL A 194 -8.84 13.08 -5.45
CA VAL A 194 -9.81 13.80 -4.60
C VAL A 194 -9.92 13.16 -3.22
N LEU A 195 -10.03 11.83 -3.15
CA LEU A 195 -10.09 11.12 -1.87
C LEU A 195 -8.80 11.34 -1.06
N ALA A 196 -7.63 11.30 -1.68
CA ALA A 196 -6.35 11.55 -1.00
C ALA A 196 -6.28 12.98 -0.43
N LEU A 197 -6.77 13.98 -1.14
CA LEU A 197 -6.84 15.37 -0.65
C LEU A 197 -7.79 15.49 0.55
N VAL A 198 -8.98 14.89 0.49
CA VAL A 198 -9.93 14.89 1.60
C VAL A 198 -9.32 14.15 2.81
N ILE A 199 -8.72 13.00 2.62
CA ILE A 199 -8.01 12.25 3.66
C ILE A 199 -6.90 13.10 4.30
N ALA A 200 -6.11 13.80 3.49
CA ALA A 200 -5.06 14.68 3.99
C ALA A 200 -5.63 15.83 4.84
N GLY A 201 -6.71 16.48 4.39
CA GLY A 201 -7.38 17.53 5.15
C GLY A 201 -7.94 17.03 6.49
N LEU A 202 -8.63 15.88 6.50
CA LEU A 202 -9.13 15.27 7.73
C LEU A 202 -7.99 14.85 8.65
N THR A 203 -6.88 14.35 8.09
CA THR A 203 -5.70 13.99 8.88
C THR A 203 -5.09 15.22 9.55
N GLN A 204 -5.04 16.37 8.87
CA GLN A 204 -4.54 17.61 9.47
C GLN A 204 -5.47 18.12 10.60
N LEU A 205 -6.77 17.93 10.47
CA LEU A 205 -7.71 18.24 11.57
C LEU A 205 -7.46 17.35 12.79
N VAL A 206 -7.26 16.04 12.57
CA VAL A 206 -6.95 15.10 13.64
C VAL A 206 -5.60 15.43 14.26
N TYR A 207 -4.55 15.58 13.45
CA TYR A 207 -3.18 15.82 13.93
C TYR A 207 -2.47 16.85 13.05
N PRO A 208 -1.89 17.89 13.63
CA PRO A 208 -1.74 18.17 15.07
C PRO A 208 -2.89 18.99 15.68
N VAL A 209 -3.82 19.51 14.87
CA VAL A 209 -4.71 20.64 15.24
C VAL A 209 -5.62 20.29 16.43
N LEU A 210 -6.34 19.17 16.37
CA LEU A 210 -7.33 18.80 17.39
C LEU A 210 -7.01 17.47 18.08
N TYR A 211 -5.74 17.10 18.14
CA TYR A 211 -5.34 15.80 18.70
C TYR A 211 -5.71 15.64 20.16
N GLY A 212 -5.62 16.70 20.97
CA GLY A 212 -6.06 16.72 22.35
C GLY A 212 -7.56 16.40 22.51
N SER A 213 -8.39 16.91 21.61
CA SER A 213 -9.84 16.60 21.61
C SER A 213 -10.12 15.15 21.25
N LEU A 214 -9.31 14.55 20.34
CA LEU A 214 -9.40 13.13 20.05
C LEU A 214 -9.05 12.28 21.27
N LEU A 215 -7.97 12.61 21.97
CA LEU A 215 -7.54 11.90 23.18
C LEU A 215 -8.53 12.06 24.36
N ALA A 216 -9.25 13.19 24.39
CA ALA A 216 -10.35 13.43 25.31
C ALA A 216 -11.66 12.73 24.90
N LEU A 217 -11.64 11.93 23.82
CA LEU A 217 -12.79 11.21 23.27
C LEU A 217 -13.98 12.13 22.90
N ASP A 218 -13.70 13.36 22.44
CA ASP A 218 -14.74 14.26 21.93
C ASP A 218 -15.49 13.59 20.76
N PRO A 219 -16.82 13.40 20.84
CA PRO A 219 -17.58 12.71 19.79
C PRO A 219 -17.44 13.36 18.41
N ARG A 220 -17.24 14.66 18.32
CA ARG A 220 -17.04 15.36 17.05
C ARG A 220 -15.73 14.93 16.39
N MET A 221 -14.68 14.77 17.19
CA MET A 221 -13.39 14.28 16.70
C MET A 221 -13.41 12.80 16.37
N LEU A 222 -14.18 12.00 17.11
CA LEU A 222 -14.39 10.61 16.76
C LEU A 222 -15.13 10.47 15.40
N VAL A 223 -16.09 11.36 15.10
CA VAL A 223 -16.72 11.39 13.77
C VAL A 223 -15.70 11.73 12.69
N VAL A 224 -14.85 12.74 12.89
CA VAL A 224 -13.81 13.13 11.93
C VAL A 224 -12.82 11.98 11.68
N LEU A 225 -12.35 11.33 12.75
CA LEU A 225 -11.46 10.16 12.65
C LEU A 225 -12.15 9.00 11.92
N SER A 226 -13.41 8.71 12.28
CA SER A 226 -14.20 7.64 11.65
C SER A 226 -14.40 7.91 10.14
N ALA A 227 -14.71 9.15 9.77
CA ALA A 227 -14.84 9.55 8.36
C ALA A 227 -13.52 9.35 7.61
N ARG A 228 -12.38 9.80 8.18
CA ARG A 228 -11.06 9.56 7.59
C ARG A 228 -10.76 8.07 7.41
N ASN A 229 -11.01 7.26 8.43
CA ASN A 229 -10.75 5.83 8.40
C ASN A 229 -11.67 5.11 7.40
N LEU A 230 -12.93 5.54 7.28
CA LEU A 230 -13.85 5.04 6.25
C LEU A 230 -13.34 5.36 4.83
N LEU A 231 -12.78 6.56 4.62
CA LEU A 231 -12.20 6.92 3.33
C LEU A 231 -10.97 6.08 2.97
N TYR A 232 -10.18 5.61 3.95
CA TYR A 232 -9.14 4.62 3.69
C TYR A 232 -9.72 3.32 3.15
N VAL A 233 -10.81 2.82 3.76
CA VAL A 233 -11.50 1.61 3.28
C VAL A 233 -12.07 1.81 1.88
N VAL A 234 -12.70 2.96 1.62
CA VAL A 234 -13.25 3.30 0.29
C VAL A 234 -12.14 3.33 -0.77
N LEU A 235 -11.00 3.93 -0.46
CA LEU A 235 -9.90 4.02 -1.40
C LEU A 235 -9.24 2.65 -1.66
N LEU A 236 -9.12 1.81 -0.63
CA LEU A 236 -8.69 0.40 -0.78
C LEU A 236 -9.67 -0.37 -1.67
N ALA A 237 -10.97 -0.26 -1.40
CA ALA A 237 -12.01 -0.92 -2.18
C ALA A 237 -11.98 -0.47 -3.65
N TRP A 238 -11.80 0.83 -3.90
CA TRP A 238 -11.64 1.37 -5.25
C TRP A 238 -10.44 0.72 -5.97
N ALA A 239 -9.28 0.65 -5.31
CA ALA A 239 -8.07 0.08 -5.91
C ALA A 239 -8.23 -1.43 -6.20
N VAL A 240 -8.80 -2.19 -5.26
CA VAL A 240 -9.06 -3.63 -5.43
C VAL A 240 -10.08 -3.88 -6.53
N TRP A 241 -11.15 -3.08 -6.58
CA TRP A 241 -12.15 -3.15 -7.66
C TRP A 241 -11.51 -2.98 -9.05
N HIS A 242 -10.63 -1.98 -9.20
CA HIS A 242 -9.93 -1.76 -10.46
C HIS A 242 -8.97 -2.90 -10.80
N LEU A 243 -8.29 -3.51 -9.82
CA LEU A 243 -7.47 -4.70 -10.05
C LEU A 243 -8.32 -5.88 -10.54
N ILE A 244 -9.49 -6.11 -9.94
CA ILE A 244 -10.42 -7.17 -10.36
C ILE A 244 -10.90 -6.89 -11.79
N ALA A 245 -11.24 -5.65 -12.10
CA ALA A 245 -11.66 -5.26 -13.46
C ALA A 245 -10.54 -5.50 -14.49
N LEU A 246 -9.27 -5.21 -14.16
CA LEU A 246 -8.12 -5.53 -15.00
C LEU A 246 -7.97 -7.06 -15.20
N CYS A 247 -8.20 -7.85 -14.15
CA CYS A 247 -8.19 -9.31 -14.24
C CYS A 247 -9.31 -9.88 -15.12
N SER A 248 -10.42 -9.17 -15.26
CA SER A 248 -11.60 -9.67 -16.01
C SER A 248 -11.54 -9.35 -17.51
N ARG A 249 -10.58 -8.55 -17.98
CA ARG A 249 -10.44 -8.23 -19.41
C ARG A 249 -10.08 -9.47 -20.24
N PRO A 250 -10.63 -9.62 -21.46
CA PRO A 250 -10.22 -10.67 -22.38
C PRO A 250 -8.71 -10.63 -22.63
N ARG A 251 -8.09 -11.80 -22.74
CA ARG A 251 -6.66 -11.90 -23.05
C ARG A 251 -6.42 -11.30 -24.43
N VAL A 252 -5.59 -10.27 -24.53
CA VAL A 252 -5.11 -9.78 -25.84
C VAL A 252 -4.20 -10.87 -26.41
N VAL A 253 -4.77 -11.74 -27.24
CA VAL A 253 -3.99 -12.63 -28.10
C VAL A 253 -3.38 -11.70 -29.15
N SER A 254 -2.07 -11.44 -29.08
CA SER A 254 -1.35 -10.84 -30.21
C SER A 254 -1.53 -11.79 -31.39
N SER A 255 -2.52 -11.52 -32.25
CA SER A 255 -2.61 -12.13 -33.55
C SER A 255 -1.33 -11.73 -34.29
N GLY A 256 -0.36 -12.63 -34.29
CA GLY A 256 0.75 -12.57 -35.20
C GLY A 256 0.16 -12.49 -36.58
N VAL A 257 0.15 -11.29 -37.15
CA VAL A 257 -0.06 -11.12 -38.58
C VAL A 257 1.08 -11.87 -39.24
N ALA A 258 0.80 -13.12 -39.59
CA ALA A 258 1.59 -13.82 -40.60
C ALA A 258 1.45 -12.99 -41.86
N ALA A 259 2.38 -12.05 -42.06
CA ALA A 259 2.63 -11.44 -43.36
C ALA A 259 3.11 -12.60 -44.28
N GLY A 260 2.14 -13.30 -44.82
CA GLY A 260 2.37 -14.19 -45.97
C GLY A 260 2.92 -13.33 -47.11
N ALA A 261 4.22 -13.43 -47.29
CA ALA A 261 4.88 -12.94 -48.47
C ALA A 261 4.29 -13.64 -49.70
N ALA A 262 3.29 -13.02 -50.33
CA ALA A 262 2.96 -13.32 -51.71
C ALA A 262 4.11 -12.74 -52.58
N ALA A 263 5.05 -13.57 -52.93
CA ALA A 263 6.00 -13.27 -53.98
C ALA A 263 5.24 -13.06 -55.31
N PRO A 264 5.45 -11.97 -56.07
CA PRO A 264 4.91 -11.87 -57.41
C PRO A 264 5.64 -12.86 -58.31
N ALA A 265 4.87 -13.73 -58.95
CA ALA A 265 5.36 -14.60 -60.04
C ALA A 265 5.84 -13.70 -61.17
N SER A 266 7.12 -13.83 -61.52
CA SER A 266 7.69 -13.26 -62.73
C SER A 266 7.19 -14.11 -63.92
N GLU A 267 6.18 -13.62 -64.66
CA GLU A 267 5.90 -14.10 -66.01
C GLU A 267 7.02 -13.66 -66.95
N GLY A 268 7.77 -14.62 -67.45
CA GLY A 268 8.62 -14.46 -68.61
C GLY A 268 7.76 -14.39 -69.87
N ALA A 269 7.95 -13.35 -70.67
CA ALA A 269 7.48 -13.34 -72.04
C ALA A 269 8.71 -13.24 -72.95
N SER A 270 8.91 -14.31 -73.70
CA SER A 270 9.74 -14.42 -74.84
C SER A 270 9.12 -13.68 -76.05
N SER A 271 9.85 -12.86 -76.71
CA SER A 271 10.00 -12.77 -78.19
C SER A 271 10.83 -11.57 -78.54
#